data_c5a69b33e09465bc4aa925452ef7a999
#
_entry.id   c5a69b33e09465bc4aa925452ef7a999
#
_cell.length_a   1.000
_cell.length_b   1.000
_cell.length_c   1.000
_cell.angle_alpha   90.00
_cell.angle_beta   90.00
_cell.angle_gamma   90.00
#
_symmetry.space_group_name_H-M   'P 1'
#
loop_
_entity.id
_entity.type
_entity.pdbx_description
1 polymer ?
#
loop_
_entity_poly.entity_id
_entity_poly.type
_entity_poly.pdbx_seq_one_letter_code
_entity_poly.pdbx_strand_id
1 'polypeptide(L)'
;MNYTLEQSIADGVNVECRTYRIKTRETEEGGAILEGQRTKVETRYTGEVKTVSNKETKTYTKEELNRSIINPAQIKLILSTYRDIVYTELFNDPPREPNMDYLPKTLIFALNENHATNIVNIAKEVFGRADDRFVQKITYSAGDSNELIRQFRNDKDFRIAVTCTLVATGTDIKPLEVLIFMRDVASLPLYTQMKGRGVRTIGDEQLRNVTPNAISKDSFVLVDAVGVTEHQHTIPTLEGSENGTITLKELLERITHGNLPDNYLQRLAGTLSRLYNKADNAQREQFAHLAHDDMKELATRIYSALENGYHNQLFGFSVYSNLHEA
;
A
#
# COMPACT_ATOMS: atom_id res chain seq x y z
N MET A 1 5.55 19.37 21.65
CA MET A 1 6.32 18.63 20.63
C MET A 1 5.34 17.74 19.89
N ASN A 2 5.21 17.91 18.58
CA ASN A 2 4.43 16.99 17.77
C ASN A 2 5.35 15.85 17.31
N TYR A 3 5.07 14.62 17.73
CA TYR A 3 5.78 13.42 17.27
C TYR A 3 5.28 13.07 15.88
N THR A 4 6.12 13.27 14.86
CA THR A 4 5.72 13.11 13.46
C THR A 4 5.75 11.64 13.03
N LEU A 5 5.12 11.31 11.89
CA LEU A 5 5.17 9.97 11.31
C LEU A 5 6.63 9.58 10.96
N GLU A 6 7.38 10.53 10.40
CA GLU A 6 8.79 10.35 10.02
C GLU A 6 9.64 10.02 11.24
N GLN A 7 9.47 10.75 12.35
CA GLN A 7 10.14 10.45 13.62
C GLN A 7 9.77 9.05 14.12
N SER A 8 8.50 8.66 14.01
CA SER A 8 8.05 7.33 14.43
C SER A 8 8.61 6.19 13.57
N ILE A 9 8.87 6.46 12.28
CA ILE A 9 9.55 5.51 11.38
C ILE A 9 11.04 5.42 11.74
N ALA A 10 11.69 6.56 11.96
CA ALA A 10 13.10 6.60 12.39
C ALA A 10 13.32 5.87 13.72
N ASP A 11 12.38 5.97 14.65
CA ASP A 11 12.41 5.25 15.93
C ASP A 11 12.00 3.78 15.83
N GLY A 12 11.62 3.30 14.64
CA GLY A 12 11.20 1.91 14.41
C GLY A 12 9.84 1.54 14.99
N VAL A 13 9.04 2.53 15.36
CA VAL A 13 7.68 2.32 15.90
C VAL A 13 6.68 2.04 14.79
N ASN A 14 6.87 2.67 13.64
CA ASN A 14 6.05 2.49 12.45
C ASN A 14 6.91 2.08 11.25
N VAL A 15 6.27 1.52 10.22
CA VAL A 15 6.90 1.20 8.93
C VAL A 15 6.50 2.21 7.86
N GLU A 16 7.36 2.32 6.85
CA GLU A 16 7.15 3.20 5.70
C GLU A 16 5.99 2.73 4.82
N CYS A 17 5.36 3.68 4.12
CA CYS A 17 4.36 3.41 3.09
C CYS A 17 5.00 3.50 1.70
N ARG A 18 4.96 2.41 0.95
CA ARG A 18 5.27 2.42 -0.49
C ARG A 18 3.97 2.50 -1.28
N THR A 19 3.84 3.46 -2.17
CA THR A 19 2.65 3.59 -3.00
C THR A 19 2.90 2.95 -4.37
N TYR A 20 1.97 2.08 -4.79
CA TYR A 20 1.92 1.52 -6.13
C TYR A 20 0.60 1.91 -6.79
N ARG A 21 0.65 2.41 -8.01
CA ARG A 21 -0.54 2.86 -8.72
C ARG A 21 -0.87 1.92 -9.86
N ILE A 22 -2.07 1.36 -9.83
CA ILE A 22 -2.61 0.61 -10.95
C ILE A 22 -3.34 1.60 -11.86
N LYS A 23 -2.72 1.91 -13.00
CA LYS A 23 -3.32 2.74 -14.04
C LYS A 23 -4.13 1.87 -14.97
N THR A 24 -5.42 2.11 -15.07
CA THR A 24 -6.28 1.51 -16.09
C THR A 24 -6.78 2.62 -17.01
N ARG A 25 -7.07 2.28 -18.26
CA ARG A 25 -7.62 3.28 -19.21
C ARG A 25 -8.88 3.93 -18.64
N GLU A 26 -9.72 3.17 -17.97
CA GLU A 26 -10.95 3.66 -17.34
C GLU A 26 -10.67 4.58 -16.15
N THR A 27 -9.57 4.37 -15.41
CA THR A 27 -9.19 5.25 -14.29
C THR A 27 -8.51 6.53 -14.74
N GLU A 28 -7.96 6.59 -15.95
CA GLU A 28 -7.30 7.78 -16.50
C GLU A 28 -8.21 8.64 -17.37
N GLU A 29 -9.00 8.01 -18.25
CA GLU A 29 -9.81 8.67 -19.26
C GLU A 29 -11.31 8.66 -18.94
N GLY A 30 -11.74 7.95 -17.90
CA GLY A 30 -13.14 7.62 -17.69
C GLY A 30 -13.57 6.41 -18.52
N GLY A 31 -14.79 5.96 -18.34
CA GLY A 31 -15.33 4.78 -19.01
C GLY A 31 -16.58 5.12 -19.85
N ALA A 32 -16.85 4.32 -20.86
CA ALA A 32 -18.12 4.36 -21.59
C ALA A 32 -18.86 3.04 -21.41
N ILE A 33 -20.14 3.11 -21.09
CA ILE A 33 -21.03 1.96 -21.13
C ILE A 33 -21.75 1.98 -22.47
N LEU A 34 -21.47 0.95 -23.27
CA LEU A 34 -22.02 0.86 -24.62
C LEU A 34 -23.52 0.55 -24.58
N GLU A 35 -24.22 0.98 -25.62
CA GLU A 35 -25.62 0.66 -25.84
C GLU A 35 -25.84 -0.87 -25.75
N GLY A 36 -26.88 -1.28 -25.02
CA GLY A 36 -27.20 -2.71 -24.80
C GLY A 36 -26.46 -3.40 -23.66
N GLN A 37 -25.42 -2.81 -23.07
CA GLN A 37 -24.78 -3.34 -21.87
C GLN A 37 -25.69 -3.17 -20.64
N ARG A 38 -25.82 -4.26 -19.86
CA ARG A 38 -26.50 -4.22 -18.56
C ARG A 38 -25.51 -3.85 -17.48
N THR A 39 -25.73 -2.71 -16.84
CA THR A 39 -24.90 -2.23 -15.73
C THR A 39 -25.72 -2.13 -14.45
N LYS A 40 -25.14 -2.57 -13.35
CA LYS A 40 -25.70 -2.34 -12.03
C LYS A 40 -25.29 -0.95 -11.55
N VAL A 41 -26.24 -0.07 -11.39
CA VAL A 41 -26.03 1.28 -10.84
C VAL A 41 -26.60 1.31 -9.44
N GLU A 42 -25.80 1.74 -8.49
CA GLU A 42 -26.22 1.89 -7.10
C GLU A 42 -26.34 3.36 -6.74
N THR A 43 -27.44 3.70 -6.07
CA THR A 43 -27.67 5.08 -5.63
C THR A 43 -26.93 5.30 -4.29
N ARG A 44 -26.05 6.29 -4.25
CA ARG A 44 -25.11 6.59 -3.15
C ARG A 44 -25.78 6.73 -1.77
N TYR A 45 -27.01 7.23 -1.71
CA TYR A 45 -27.70 7.52 -0.46
C TYR A 45 -28.65 6.41 0.00
N THR A 46 -29.17 5.61 -0.91
CA THR A 46 -30.18 4.59 -0.61
C THR A 46 -29.63 3.17 -0.68
N GLY A 47 -28.46 2.96 -1.28
CA GLY A 47 -27.92 1.63 -1.53
C GLY A 47 -28.75 0.80 -2.53
N GLU A 48 -29.73 1.42 -3.18
CA GLU A 48 -30.62 0.72 -4.11
C GLU A 48 -29.88 0.38 -5.41
N VAL A 49 -29.77 -0.91 -5.71
CA VAL A 49 -29.13 -1.40 -6.93
C VAL A 49 -30.18 -1.54 -8.04
N LYS A 50 -30.04 -0.75 -9.08
CA LYS A 50 -30.86 -0.87 -10.28
C LYS A 50 -30.02 -1.42 -11.42
N THR A 51 -30.52 -2.47 -12.07
CA THR A 51 -29.95 -2.92 -13.34
C THR A 51 -30.52 -2.05 -14.46
N VAL A 52 -29.69 -1.20 -15.01
CA VAL A 52 -30.07 -0.32 -16.11
C VAL A 52 -29.52 -0.92 -17.41
N SER A 53 -30.43 -1.16 -18.35
CA SER A 53 -30.02 -1.42 -19.75
C SER A 53 -29.94 -0.08 -20.44
N ASN A 54 -28.74 0.32 -20.87
CA ASN A 54 -28.56 1.59 -21.54
C ASN A 54 -29.13 1.53 -22.95
N LYS A 55 -30.00 2.47 -23.25
CA LYS A 55 -30.52 2.70 -24.61
C LYS A 55 -29.60 3.58 -25.46
N GLU A 56 -28.56 4.15 -24.84
CA GLU A 56 -27.58 5.02 -25.46
C GLU A 56 -26.22 4.80 -24.79
N THR A 57 -25.14 5.01 -25.52
CA THR A 57 -23.79 5.01 -24.95
C THR A 57 -23.65 6.18 -23.97
N LYS A 58 -23.36 5.89 -22.69
CA LYS A 58 -23.06 6.90 -21.68
C LYS A 58 -21.59 6.87 -21.35
N THR A 59 -20.96 8.04 -21.45
CA THR A 59 -19.60 8.28 -20.96
C THR A 59 -19.69 8.73 -19.49
N TYR A 60 -18.79 8.17 -18.68
CA TYR A 60 -18.67 8.51 -17.28
C TYR A 60 -17.29 9.07 -17.01
N THR A 61 -17.24 10.12 -16.19
CA THR A 61 -15.97 10.67 -15.72
C THR A 61 -15.31 9.71 -14.74
N LYS A 62 -14.01 9.88 -14.52
CA LYS A 62 -13.23 9.16 -13.53
C LYS A 62 -13.89 9.17 -12.14
N GLU A 63 -14.39 10.33 -11.74
CA GLU A 63 -15.05 10.55 -10.45
C GLU A 63 -16.39 9.81 -10.33
N GLU A 64 -17.14 9.73 -11.41
CA GLU A 64 -18.42 9.03 -11.46
C GLU A 64 -18.24 7.52 -11.44
N LEU A 65 -17.19 7.00 -12.10
CA LEU A 65 -16.92 5.56 -12.19
C LEU A 65 -16.69 4.94 -10.80
N ASN A 66 -15.96 5.65 -9.93
CA ASN A 66 -15.63 5.18 -8.59
C ASN A 66 -16.68 5.53 -7.52
N ARG A 67 -17.60 6.45 -7.82
CA ARG A 67 -18.64 6.91 -6.88
C ARG A 67 -20.01 6.31 -7.12
N SER A 68 -20.33 5.96 -8.36
CA SER A 68 -21.69 5.61 -8.78
C SER A 68 -21.80 4.27 -9.49
N ILE A 69 -20.71 3.71 -9.98
CA ILE A 69 -20.72 2.52 -10.84
C ILE A 69 -19.85 1.43 -10.24
N ILE A 70 -20.46 0.28 -9.97
CA ILE A 70 -19.76 -0.95 -9.61
C ILE A 70 -19.45 -1.68 -10.91
N ASN A 71 -18.22 -1.53 -11.42
CA ASN A 71 -17.77 -2.18 -12.65
C ASN A 71 -17.02 -3.49 -12.33
N PRO A 72 -17.63 -4.67 -12.52
CA PRO A 72 -16.99 -5.95 -12.25
C PRO A 72 -15.72 -6.20 -13.09
N ALA A 73 -15.69 -5.68 -14.33
CA ALA A 73 -14.53 -5.84 -15.21
C ALA A 73 -13.30 -5.07 -14.66
N GLN A 74 -13.51 -3.86 -14.15
CA GLN A 74 -12.47 -3.07 -13.49
C GLN A 74 -11.96 -3.74 -12.22
N ILE A 75 -12.87 -4.24 -11.36
CA ILE A 75 -12.49 -4.99 -10.16
C ILE A 75 -11.62 -6.20 -10.53
N LYS A 76 -12.06 -6.96 -11.56
CA LYS A 76 -11.30 -8.14 -12.05
C LYS A 76 -9.93 -7.74 -12.57
N LEU A 77 -9.83 -6.66 -13.34
CA LEU A 77 -8.56 -6.15 -13.85
C LEU A 77 -7.61 -5.76 -12.71
N ILE A 78 -8.09 -4.98 -11.73
CA ILE A 78 -7.28 -4.56 -10.57
C ILE A 78 -6.76 -5.77 -9.78
N LEU A 79 -7.64 -6.74 -9.48
CA LEU A 79 -7.27 -7.93 -8.72
C LEU A 79 -6.33 -8.85 -9.50
N SER A 80 -6.52 -8.99 -10.82
CA SER A 80 -5.63 -9.76 -11.68
C SER A 80 -4.26 -9.09 -11.77
N THR A 81 -4.21 -7.77 -11.96
CA THR A 81 -2.95 -7.02 -11.94
C THR A 81 -2.25 -7.19 -10.60
N TYR A 82 -2.95 -7.02 -9.48
CA TYR A 82 -2.37 -7.22 -8.15
C TYR A 82 -1.78 -8.63 -7.98
N ARG A 83 -2.51 -9.67 -8.38
CA ARG A 83 -2.03 -11.06 -8.35
C ARG A 83 -0.72 -11.24 -9.12
N ASP A 84 -0.65 -10.62 -10.30
CA ASP A 84 0.47 -10.81 -11.21
C ASP A 84 1.72 -10.04 -10.76
N ILE A 85 1.54 -8.85 -10.11
CA ILE A 85 2.67 -8.00 -9.69
C ILE A 85 3.13 -8.22 -8.24
N VAL A 86 2.36 -8.91 -7.41
CA VAL A 86 2.63 -8.99 -5.96
C VAL A 86 4.03 -9.47 -5.62
N TYR A 87 4.56 -10.45 -6.33
CA TYR A 87 5.90 -11.00 -6.11
C TYR A 87 6.94 -10.50 -7.11
N THR A 88 6.51 -9.97 -8.25
CA THR A 88 7.41 -9.48 -9.29
C THR A 88 7.78 -8.01 -9.13
N GLU A 89 6.89 -7.21 -8.52
CA GLU A 89 7.07 -5.78 -8.38
C GLU A 89 6.92 -5.29 -6.94
N LEU A 90 5.93 -5.78 -6.17
CA LEU A 90 5.65 -5.25 -4.84
C LEU A 90 6.57 -5.83 -3.75
N PHE A 91 6.93 -7.11 -3.83
CA PHE A 91 7.78 -7.82 -2.87
C PHE A 91 8.96 -8.50 -3.57
N ASN A 92 9.69 -7.71 -4.37
CA ASN A 92 10.85 -8.15 -5.15
C ASN A 92 12.20 -7.75 -4.52
N ASP A 93 12.19 -6.91 -3.47
CA ASP A 93 13.42 -6.44 -2.79
C ASP A 93 13.21 -6.33 -1.27
N PRO A 94 13.77 -7.24 -0.47
CA PRO A 94 14.36 -8.51 -0.90
C PRO A 94 13.32 -9.43 -1.55
N PRO A 95 13.71 -10.25 -2.54
CA PRO A 95 12.77 -11.07 -3.29
C PRO A 95 12.11 -12.10 -2.37
N ARG A 96 10.78 -12.15 -2.42
CA ARG A 96 9.96 -13.12 -1.69
C ARG A 96 9.59 -14.28 -2.59
N GLU A 97 9.72 -15.51 -2.10
CA GLU A 97 9.30 -16.69 -2.84
C GLU A 97 7.80 -16.62 -3.19
N PRO A 98 7.43 -16.71 -4.49
CA PRO A 98 6.04 -16.64 -4.91
C PRO A 98 5.21 -17.80 -4.35
N ASN A 99 4.19 -17.49 -3.58
CA ASN A 99 3.24 -18.48 -3.09
C ASN A 99 1.88 -17.81 -2.83
N MET A 100 0.86 -18.18 -3.59
CA MET A 100 -0.47 -17.59 -3.46
C MET A 100 -1.23 -18.05 -2.21
N ASP A 101 -0.85 -19.17 -1.58
CA ASP A 101 -1.41 -19.56 -0.28
C ASP A 101 -0.94 -18.64 0.83
N TYR A 102 0.23 -18.04 0.65
CA TYR A 102 0.84 -17.11 1.58
C TYR A 102 0.90 -15.68 1.01
N LEU A 103 -0.09 -15.33 0.16
CA LEU A 103 -0.25 -13.96 -0.32
C LEU A 103 -0.10 -12.97 0.86
N PRO A 104 0.65 -11.87 0.73
CA PRO A 104 0.73 -10.86 1.78
C PRO A 104 -0.65 -10.46 2.31
N LYS A 105 -0.80 -10.29 3.64
CA LYS A 105 -2.07 -9.87 4.24
C LYS A 105 -2.55 -8.58 3.61
N THR A 106 -3.71 -8.63 2.96
CA THR A 106 -4.25 -7.57 2.12
C THR A 106 -5.58 -7.07 2.64
N LEU A 107 -5.72 -5.77 2.84
CA LEU A 107 -6.99 -5.12 3.17
C LEU A 107 -7.45 -4.26 1.99
N ILE A 108 -8.66 -4.53 1.50
CA ILE A 108 -9.27 -3.80 0.38
C ILE A 108 -10.37 -2.89 0.89
N PHE A 109 -10.32 -1.62 0.54
CA PHE A 109 -11.34 -0.65 0.86
C PHE A 109 -12.36 -0.52 -0.28
N ALA A 110 -13.58 -0.95 -0.01
CA ALA A 110 -14.72 -0.88 -0.91
C ALA A 110 -15.57 0.38 -0.67
N LEU A 111 -16.33 0.79 -1.67
CA LEU A 111 -17.22 1.95 -1.59
C LEU A 111 -18.38 1.71 -0.61
N ASN A 112 -19.03 0.54 -0.70
CA ASN A 112 -20.19 0.13 0.07
C ASN A 112 -20.29 -1.41 0.17
N GLU A 113 -21.32 -1.92 0.86
CA GLU A 113 -21.54 -3.34 1.11
C GLU A 113 -21.65 -4.18 -0.17
N ASN A 114 -22.39 -3.68 -1.18
CA ASN A 114 -22.57 -4.39 -2.45
C ASN A 114 -21.25 -4.45 -3.23
N HIS A 115 -20.50 -3.34 -3.24
CA HIS A 115 -19.16 -3.31 -3.84
C HIS A 115 -18.23 -4.29 -3.13
N ALA A 116 -18.24 -4.33 -1.79
CA ALA A 116 -17.44 -5.29 -1.02
C ALA A 116 -17.80 -6.74 -1.38
N THR A 117 -19.09 -7.05 -1.51
CA THR A 117 -19.55 -8.39 -1.92
C THR A 117 -19.08 -8.75 -3.32
N ASN A 118 -19.15 -7.81 -4.26
CA ASN A 118 -18.65 -8.03 -5.63
C ASN A 118 -17.13 -8.26 -5.65
N ILE A 119 -16.36 -7.48 -4.88
CA ILE A 119 -14.91 -7.67 -4.75
C ILE A 119 -14.60 -9.06 -4.20
N VAL A 120 -15.29 -9.52 -3.15
CA VAL A 120 -15.08 -10.87 -2.58
C VAL A 120 -15.32 -11.95 -3.63
N ASN A 121 -16.45 -11.88 -4.36
CA ASN A 121 -16.80 -12.88 -5.37
C ASN A 121 -15.78 -12.92 -6.52
N ILE A 122 -15.38 -11.75 -7.02
CA ILE A 122 -14.40 -11.63 -8.11
C ILE A 122 -13.01 -12.04 -7.63
N ALA A 123 -12.64 -11.72 -6.38
CA ALA A 123 -11.36 -12.15 -5.81
C ALA A 123 -11.27 -13.67 -5.71
N LYS A 124 -12.33 -14.36 -5.27
CA LYS A 124 -12.38 -15.83 -5.27
C LYS A 124 -12.14 -16.39 -6.66
N GLU A 125 -12.76 -15.81 -7.69
CA GLU A 125 -12.55 -16.21 -9.08
C GLU A 125 -11.08 -15.99 -9.53
N VAL A 126 -10.56 -14.75 -9.33
CA VAL A 126 -9.22 -14.36 -9.78
C VAL A 126 -8.11 -15.17 -9.10
N PHE A 127 -8.25 -15.46 -7.81
CA PHE A 127 -7.27 -16.26 -7.07
C PHE A 127 -7.54 -17.76 -7.10
N GLY A 128 -8.62 -18.22 -7.78
CA GLY A 128 -8.99 -19.63 -7.87
C GLY A 128 -9.34 -20.25 -6.52
N ARG A 129 -9.96 -19.47 -5.62
CA ARG A 129 -10.32 -19.88 -4.25
C ARG A 129 -11.82 -19.92 -4.07
N ALA A 130 -12.38 -21.13 -4.04
CA ALA A 130 -13.82 -21.33 -3.87
C ALA A 130 -14.27 -21.22 -2.39
N ASP A 131 -13.36 -21.46 -1.44
CA ASP A 131 -13.67 -21.43 -0.02
C ASP A 131 -13.74 -19.98 0.54
N ASP A 132 -14.51 -19.84 1.63
CA ASP A 132 -14.73 -18.55 2.27
C ASP A 132 -13.56 -18.11 3.17
N ARG A 133 -12.52 -18.93 3.37
CA ARG A 133 -11.43 -18.61 4.29
C ARG A 133 -10.44 -17.63 3.69
N PHE A 134 -10.08 -17.78 2.43
CA PHE A 134 -9.04 -16.98 1.79
C PHE A 134 -9.42 -15.50 1.63
N VAL A 135 -10.67 -15.22 1.22
CA VAL A 135 -11.20 -13.87 1.01
C VAL A 135 -12.52 -13.71 1.74
N GLN A 136 -12.63 -12.74 2.65
CA GLN A 136 -13.86 -12.48 3.38
C GLN A 136 -14.17 -10.98 3.47
N LYS A 137 -15.46 -10.70 3.62
CA LYS A 137 -15.96 -9.36 3.91
C LYS A 137 -15.99 -9.12 5.42
N ILE A 138 -15.39 -8.00 5.85
CA ILE A 138 -15.45 -7.54 7.26
C ILE A 138 -16.21 -6.23 7.29
N THR A 139 -17.50 -6.29 7.63
CA THR A 139 -18.37 -5.13 7.72
C THR A 139 -19.34 -5.31 8.90
N TYR A 140 -20.01 -4.24 9.29
CA TYR A 140 -20.98 -4.31 10.41
C TYR A 140 -22.12 -5.29 10.17
N SER A 141 -22.47 -5.55 8.91
CA SER A 141 -23.54 -6.50 8.54
C SER A 141 -23.05 -7.95 8.49
N ALA A 142 -21.75 -8.22 8.60
CA ALA A 142 -21.15 -9.55 8.43
C ALA A 142 -21.13 -10.40 9.73
N GLY A 143 -21.88 -10.06 10.76
CA GLY A 143 -21.88 -10.76 12.04
C GLY A 143 -20.83 -10.20 13.02
N ASP A 144 -20.12 -11.06 13.76
CA ASP A 144 -19.10 -10.61 14.71
C ASP A 144 -17.84 -10.12 13.98
N SER A 145 -17.84 -8.83 13.63
CA SER A 145 -16.70 -8.20 12.94
C SER A 145 -15.41 -8.22 13.77
N ASN A 146 -15.47 -8.25 15.10
CA ASN A 146 -14.29 -8.35 15.94
C ASN A 146 -13.62 -9.73 15.82
N GLU A 147 -14.43 -10.78 15.77
CA GLU A 147 -13.94 -12.14 15.57
C GLU A 147 -13.31 -12.29 14.18
N LEU A 148 -13.94 -11.77 13.11
CA LEU A 148 -13.37 -11.77 11.76
C LEU A 148 -12.04 -11.00 11.68
N ILE A 149 -11.92 -9.88 12.40
CA ILE A 149 -10.68 -9.12 12.48
C ILE A 149 -9.60 -9.93 13.21
N ARG A 150 -9.97 -10.61 14.32
CA ARG A 150 -9.05 -11.49 15.06
C ARG A 150 -8.57 -12.65 14.18
N GLN A 151 -9.47 -13.27 13.41
CA GLN A 151 -9.13 -14.30 12.43
C GLN A 151 -8.21 -13.72 11.34
N PHE A 152 -8.57 -12.60 10.74
CA PHE A 152 -7.73 -11.97 9.71
C PHE A 152 -6.33 -11.66 10.21
N ARG A 153 -6.17 -11.28 11.47
CA ARG A 153 -4.86 -11.01 12.08
C ARG A 153 -4.03 -12.28 12.30
N ASN A 154 -4.65 -13.39 12.73
CA ASN A 154 -3.94 -14.55 13.26
C ASN A 154 -3.97 -15.78 12.34
N ASP A 155 -4.98 -15.92 11.50
CA ASP A 155 -5.15 -17.08 10.63
C ASP A 155 -4.30 -16.93 9.36
N LYS A 156 -3.45 -17.91 9.07
CA LYS A 156 -2.60 -17.95 7.88
C LYS A 156 -3.39 -18.14 6.57
N ASP A 157 -4.59 -18.74 6.64
CA ASP A 157 -5.41 -19.02 5.46
C ASP A 157 -6.27 -17.82 5.05
N PHE A 158 -6.58 -16.90 5.97
CA PHE A 158 -7.32 -15.67 5.68
C PHE A 158 -6.40 -14.58 5.15
N ARG A 159 -6.31 -14.45 3.83
CA ARG A 159 -5.32 -13.57 3.16
C ARG A 159 -5.86 -12.20 2.78
N ILE A 160 -7.11 -12.10 2.34
CA ILE A 160 -7.70 -10.86 1.84
C ILE A 160 -8.96 -10.52 2.64
N ALA A 161 -8.95 -9.37 3.31
CA ALA A 161 -10.13 -8.78 3.93
C ALA A 161 -10.68 -7.65 3.06
N VAL A 162 -11.99 -7.58 2.88
CA VAL A 162 -12.69 -6.51 2.16
C VAL A 162 -13.59 -5.75 3.11
N THR A 163 -13.46 -4.43 3.18
CA THR A 163 -14.25 -3.60 4.09
C THR A 163 -14.70 -2.29 3.44
N CYS A 164 -15.81 -1.74 3.91
CA CYS A 164 -16.26 -0.40 3.51
C CYS A 164 -15.78 0.67 4.49
N THR A 165 -15.86 0.39 5.76
CA THR A 165 -15.53 1.30 6.86
C THR A 165 -15.03 0.50 8.04
N LEU A 166 -13.77 0.13 8.04
CA LEU A 166 -13.14 -0.47 9.22
C LEU A 166 -12.76 0.65 10.20
N VAL A 167 -13.77 1.29 10.78
CA VAL A 167 -13.61 2.37 11.77
C VAL A 167 -13.74 1.82 13.19
N ALA A 168 -13.65 0.52 13.41
CA ALA A 168 -13.59 0.00 14.77
C ALA A 168 -12.27 0.46 15.41
N THR A 169 -12.37 1.38 16.34
CA THR A 169 -11.30 1.78 17.26
C THR A 169 -10.72 0.51 17.90
N GLY A 170 -9.39 0.34 17.85
CA GLY A 170 -8.72 -0.79 18.52
C GLY A 170 -8.37 -1.98 17.64
N THR A 171 -8.63 -1.95 16.34
CA THR A 171 -8.22 -3.03 15.42
C THR A 171 -6.77 -2.84 14.98
N ASP A 172 -5.85 -3.39 15.73
CA ASP A 172 -4.42 -3.45 15.37
C ASP A 172 -4.14 -4.73 14.60
N ILE A 173 -3.88 -4.63 13.30
CA ILE A 173 -3.55 -5.76 12.42
C ILE A 173 -2.08 -5.62 12.01
N LYS A 174 -1.18 -5.96 12.92
CA LYS A 174 0.27 -5.84 12.69
C LYS A 174 0.77 -6.55 11.43
N PRO A 175 0.30 -7.79 11.08
CA PRO A 175 0.77 -8.48 9.88
C PRO A 175 0.17 -7.94 8.56
N LEU A 176 -0.55 -6.83 8.57
CA LEU A 176 -1.11 -6.22 7.36
C LEU A 176 0.00 -5.61 6.50
N GLU A 177 0.17 -6.09 5.28
CA GLU A 177 1.27 -5.73 4.39
C GLU A 177 0.82 -4.94 3.16
N VAL A 178 -0.45 -5.09 2.75
CA VAL A 178 -0.99 -4.42 1.56
C VAL A 178 -2.33 -3.76 1.86
N LEU A 179 -2.48 -2.52 1.44
CA LEU A 179 -3.76 -1.79 1.41
C LEU A 179 -4.13 -1.53 -0.05
N ILE A 180 -5.34 -1.88 -0.46
CA ILE A 180 -5.86 -1.58 -1.81
C ILE A 180 -7.05 -0.64 -1.70
N PHE A 181 -6.94 0.54 -2.33
CA PHE A 181 -8.03 1.49 -2.40
C PHE A 181 -8.82 1.28 -3.70
N MET A 182 -10.03 0.73 -3.56
CA MET A 182 -11.02 0.62 -4.64
C MET A 182 -12.18 1.61 -4.44
N ARG A 183 -11.97 2.64 -3.64
CA ARG A 183 -12.88 3.76 -3.42
C ARG A 183 -12.12 5.07 -3.35
N ASP A 184 -12.74 6.12 -3.81
CA ASP A 184 -12.27 7.47 -3.57
C ASP A 184 -12.50 7.89 -2.10
N VAL A 185 -11.55 8.65 -1.54
CA VAL A 185 -11.59 9.15 -0.16
C VAL A 185 -11.33 10.65 -0.17
N ALA A 186 -12.39 11.45 -0.17
CA ALA A 186 -12.29 12.90 -0.19
C ALA A 186 -11.83 13.52 1.14
N SER A 187 -11.93 12.80 2.25
CA SER A 187 -11.58 13.28 3.59
C SER A 187 -10.16 12.90 3.96
N LEU A 188 -9.26 13.88 4.11
CA LEU A 188 -7.88 13.66 4.55
C LEU A 188 -7.79 12.92 5.91
N PRO A 189 -8.58 13.25 6.95
CA PRO A 189 -8.55 12.49 8.19
C PRO A 189 -8.93 11.02 7.99
N LEU A 190 -9.96 10.74 7.18
CA LEU A 190 -10.36 9.37 6.87
C LEU A 190 -9.28 8.62 6.10
N TYR A 191 -8.70 9.25 5.08
CA TYR A 191 -7.58 8.69 4.33
C TYR A 191 -6.40 8.35 5.24
N THR A 192 -6.01 9.28 6.12
CA THR A 192 -4.93 9.07 7.08
C THR A 192 -5.22 7.92 8.04
N GLN A 193 -6.46 7.78 8.52
CA GLN A 193 -6.87 6.65 9.36
C GLN A 193 -6.81 5.31 8.61
N MET A 194 -7.25 5.29 7.35
CA MET A 194 -7.19 4.10 6.50
C MET A 194 -5.74 3.70 6.20
N LYS A 195 -4.90 4.65 5.79
CA LYS A 195 -3.46 4.46 5.57
C LYS A 195 -2.76 4.00 6.85
N GLY A 196 -3.13 4.58 7.99
CA GLY A 196 -2.59 4.26 9.31
C GLY A 196 -2.79 2.79 9.75
N ARG A 197 -3.62 2.01 9.05
CA ARG A 197 -3.77 0.56 9.31
C ARG A 197 -2.54 -0.24 8.88
N GLY A 198 -1.80 0.22 7.90
CA GLY A 198 -0.61 -0.47 7.38
C GLY A 198 0.67 -0.20 8.16
N VAL A 199 0.77 0.92 8.88
CA VAL A 199 2.05 1.42 9.43
C VAL A 199 2.62 0.61 10.60
N ARG A 200 1.86 -0.33 11.19
CA ARG A 200 2.29 -1.06 12.40
C ARG A 200 3.45 -2.00 12.14
N THR A 201 4.44 -1.98 13.03
CA THR A 201 5.55 -2.93 13.03
C THR A 201 5.14 -4.28 13.58
N ILE A 202 5.85 -5.32 13.15
CA ILE A 202 5.72 -6.70 13.64
C ILE A 202 7.09 -7.36 13.62
N GLY A 203 7.40 -8.21 14.59
CA GLY A 203 8.63 -9.01 14.55
C GLY A 203 8.61 -10.03 13.40
N ASP A 204 9.79 -10.30 12.81
CA ASP A 204 9.91 -11.17 11.64
C ASP A 204 9.39 -12.59 11.89
N GLU A 205 9.63 -13.16 13.09
CA GLU A 205 9.11 -14.47 13.49
C GLU A 205 7.58 -14.45 13.59
N GLN A 206 7.02 -13.41 14.23
CA GLN A 206 5.56 -13.27 14.34
C GLN A 206 4.89 -13.08 12.98
N LEU A 207 5.55 -12.38 12.04
CA LEU A 207 5.07 -12.25 10.67
C LEU A 207 5.07 -13.59 9.96
N ARG A 208 6.18 -14.37 10.05
CA ARG A 208 6.28 -15.70 9.44
C ARG A 208 5.27 -16.71 9.99
N ASN A 209 4.81 -16.56 11.21
CA ASN A 209 3.75 -17.42 11.77
C ASN A 209 2.42 -17.30 11.01
N VAL A 210 2.15 -16.13 10.40
CA VAL A 210 0.93 -15.88 9.61
C VAL A 210 1.19 -15.72 8.12
N THR A 211 2.41 -15.37 7.70
CA THR A 211 2.83 -15.26 6.31
C THR A 211 4.17 -15.97 6.14
N PRO A 212 4.18 -17.31 5.98
CA PRO A 212 5.40 -18.14 6.07
C PRO A 212 6.52 -17.77 5.09
N ASN A 213 6.19 -17.24 3.90
CA ASN A 213 7.16 -16.78 2.91
C ASN A 213 7.62 -15.33 3.14
N ALA A 214 7.17 -14.67 4.21
CA ALA A 214 7.61 -13.32 4.53
C ALA A 214 9.03 -13.31 5.10
N ILE A 215 9.83 -12.35 4.70
CA ILE A 215 11.18 -12.10 5.24
C ILE A 215 11.07 -11.17 6.43
N SER A 216 10.51 -9.99 6.21
CA SER A 216 10.27 -8.95 7.21
C SER A 216 9.15 -8.03 6.75
N LYS A 217 8.63 -7.19 7.66
CA LYS A 217 7.75 -6.09 7.32
C LYS A 217 8.47 -4.77 7.54
N ASP A 218 9.23 -4.35 6.55
CA ASP A 218 9.97 -3.08 6.58
C ASP A 218 9.17 -1.92 6.03
N SER A 219 8.15 -2.23 5.26
CA SER A 219 7.17 -1.28 4.71
C SER A 219 5.83 -1.97 4.52
N PHE A 220 4.80 -1.20 4.25
CA PHE A 220 3.57 -1.71 3.66
C PHE A 220 3.34 -1.08 2.29
N VAL A 221 2.60 -1.77 1.44
CA VAL A 221 2.29 -1.28 0.10
C VAL A 221 0.86 -0.74 0.06
N LEU A 222 0.71 0.50 -0.37
CA LEU A 222 -0.58 1.09 -0.70
C LEU A 222 -0.78 0.98 -2.21
N VAL A 223 -1.72 0.15 -2.63
CA VAL A 223 -2.12 0.02 -4.03
C VAL A 223 -3.27 0.98 -4.29
N ASP A 224 -3.01 2.02 -5.07
CA ASP A 224 -4.00 3.00 -5.49
C ASP A 224 -4.59 2.59 -6.84
N ALA A 225 -5.81 2.09 -6.84
CA ALA A 225 -6.52 1.67 -8.04
C ALA A 225 -7.49 2.72 -8.59
N VAL A 226 -7.69 3.85 -7.88
CA VAL A 226 -8.71 4.84 -8.20
C VAL A 226 -8.18 6.28 -8.23
N GLY A 227 -6.88 6.48 -8.00
CA GLY A 227 -6.25 7.80 -7.97
C GLY A 227 -6.50 8.57 -6.67
N VAL A 228 -6.76 7.87 -5.56
CA VAL A 228 -6.97 8.50 -4.25
C VAL A 228 -5.76 9.32 -3.78
N THR A 229 -4.57 8.93 -4.20
CA THR A 229 -3.32 9.63 -3.87
C THR A 229 -3.14 10.93 -4.64
N GLU A 230 -3.81 11.13 -5.78
CA GLU A 230 -3.73 12.38 -6.55
C GLU A 230 -4.43 13.56 -5.86
N HIS A 231 -5.51 13.28 -5.14
CA HIS A 231 -6.30 14.32 -4.45
C HIS A 231 -5.65 14.77 -3.13
N GLN A 232 -4.66 14.04 -2.66
CA GLN A 232 -3.96 14.31 -1.41
C GLN A 232 -2.59 14.93 -1.73
N HIS A 233 -2.54 16.23 -1.97
CA HIS A 233 -1.37 17.03 -2.37
C HIS A 233 -0.11 16.91 -1.49
N THR A 234 -0.03 15.97 -0.56
CA THR A 234 1.02 15.90 0.45
C THR A 234 1.76 14.55 0.49
N ILE A 235 1.50 13.66 -0.46
CA ILE A 235 2.24 12.40 -0.49
C ILE A 235 3.13 12.43 -1.72
N PRO A 236 4.47 12.40 -1.55
CA PRO A 236 5.37 12.14 -2.66
C PRO A 236 5.02 10.76 -3.21
N THR A 237 4.22 10.74 -4.27
CA THR A 237 4.07 9.55 -5.09
C THR A 237 5.41 9.34 -5.77
N LEU A 238 5.85 8.11 -5.90
CA LEU A 238 6.98 7.76 -6.78
C LEU A 238 6.60 8.07 -8.24
N GLU A 239 6.40 9.36 -8.55
CA GLU A 239 6.26 9.84 -9.91
C GLU A 239 7.62 9.71 -10.56
N GLY A 240 7.76 8.75 -11.45
CA GLY A 240 8.96 8.53 -12.24
C GLY A 240 9.52 7.12 -12.20
N SER A 241 9.03 6.21 -11.40
CA SER A 241 9.24 4.80 -11.71
C SER A 241 8.12 4.36 -12.64
N GLU A 242 8.42 4.26 -13.89
CA GLU A 242 7.70 3.36 -14.79
C GLU A 242 7.59 2.02 -14.06
N ASN A 243 6.39 1.73 -13.53
CA ASN A 243 5.95 0.45 -13.01
C ASN A 243 7.05 -0.41 -12.33
N GLY A 244 7.44 -0.11 -11.11
CA GLY A 244 8.36 -0.97 -10.36
C GLY A 244 8.86 -0.35 -9.06
N THR A 245 9.02 -1.15 -8.03
CA THR A 245 9.76 -0.76 -6.82
C THR A 245 11.25 -0.75 -7.17
N ILE A 246 11.89 0.44 -7.14
CA ILE A 246 13.35 0.54 -7.27
C ILE A 246 14.01 -0.24 -6.13
N THR A 247 15.02 -1.03 -6.44
CA THR A 247 15.84 -1.72 -5.45
C THR A 247 16.65 -0.70 -4.63
N LEU A 248 17.16 -1.09 -3.46
CA LEU A 248 18.05 -0.21 -2.67
C LEU A 248 19.29 0.19 -3.48
N LYS A 249 19.86 -0.75 -4.23
CA LYS A 249 21.02 -0.48 -5.10
C LYS A 249 20.69 0.59 -6.15
N GLU A 250 19.58 0.44 -6.86
CA GLU A 250 19.15 1.41 -7.86
C GLU A 250 18.80 2.78 -7.24
N LEU A 251 18.22 2.78 -6.02
CA LEU A 251 17.97 4.01 -5.26
C LEU A 251 19.28 4.74 -4.96
N LEU A 252 20.30 4.04 -4.46
CA LEU A 252 21.61 4.61 -4.18
C LEU A 252 22.30 5.12 -5.45
N GLU A 253 22.25 4.35 -6.55
CA GLU A 253 22.78 4.77 -7.85
C GLU A 253 22.13 6.07 -8.34
N ARG A 254 20.80 6.20 -8.25
CA ARG A 254 20.09 7.42 -8.65
C ARG A 254 20.46 8.62 -7.77
N ILE A 255 20.58 8.41 -6.46
CA ILE A 255 21.02 9.45 -5.53
C ILE A 255 22.45 9.90 -5.83
N THR A 256 23.37 8.97 -6.09
CA THR A 256 24.78 9.31 -6.44
C THR A 256 24.89 10.09 -7.73
N HIS A 257 23.98 9.92 -8.68
CA HIS A 257 23.91 10.71 -9.91
C HIS A 257 23.25 12.09 -9.73
N GLY A 258 22.95 12.49 -8.48
CA GLY A 258 22.39 13.81 -8.17
C GLY A 258 20.88 13.92 -8.39
N ASN A 259 20.17 12.82 -8.59
CA ASN A 259 18.73 12.80 -8.64
C ASN A 259 18.18 12.62 -7.22
N LEU A 260 17.87 13.74 -6.55
CA LEU A 260 17.51 13.84 -5.13
C LEU A 260 16.04 14.27 -4.91
N PRO A 261 15.04 13.62 -5.50
CA PRO A 261 13.66 13.92 -5.14
C PRO A 261 13.36 13.47 -3.70
N ASP A 262 12.50 14.21 -3.03
CA ASP A 262 12.17 14.02 -1.61
C ASP A 262 11.78 12.58 -1.26
N ASN A 263 11.05 11.91 -2.13
CA ASN A 263 10.64 10.53 -1.96
C ASN A 263 11.82 9.53 -1.95
N TYR A 264 12.90 9.80 -2.70
CA TYR A 264 14.09 8.95 -2.68
C TYR A 264 14.87 9.12 -1.38
N LEU A 265 15.01 10.35 -0.94
CA LEU A 265 15.64 10.67 0.35
C LEU A 265 14.85 10.09 1.52
N GLN A 266 13.53 10.24 1.51
CA GLN A 266 12.65 9.67 2.52
C GLN A 266 12.77 8.13 2.58
N ARG A 267 12.82 7.48 1.42
CA ARG A 267 13.01 6.02 1.34
C ARG A 267 14.38 5.60 1.84
N LEU A 268 15.44 6.35 1.51
CA LEU A 268 16.78 6.08 2.03
C LEU A 268 16.81 6.17 3.56
N ALA A 269 16.28 7.26 4.13
CA ALA A 269 16.20 7.46 5.57
C ALA A 269 15.43 6.32 6.27
N GLY A 270 14.27 5.92 5.74
CA GLY A 270 13.50 4.78 6.25
C GLY A 270 14.27 3.46 6.18
N THR A 271 15.03 3.23 5.12
CA THR A 271 15.85 2.03 4.97
C THR A 271 17.02 2.02 5.96
N LEU A 272 17.74 3.13 6.12
CA LEU A 272 18.82 3.26 7.10
C LEU A 272 18.32 3.02 8.53
N SER A 273 17.18 3.60 8.90
CA SER A 273 16.56 3.39 10.22
C SER A 273 16.24 1.91 10.48
N ARG A 274 15.71 1.22 9.46
CA ARG A 274 15.41 -0.22 9.56
C ARG A 274 16.66 -1.07 9.71
N LEU A 275 17.69 -0.78 8.89
CA LEU A 275 18.98 -1.48 8.95
C LEU A 275 19.62 -1.28 10.32
N TYR A 276 19.60 -0.06 10.85
CA TYR A 276 20.11 0.22 12.20
C TYR A 276 19.43 -0.65 13.27
N ASN A 277 18.10 -0.77 13.22
CA ASN A 277 17.35 -1.56 14.19
C ASN A 277 17.59 -3.07 14.09
N LYS A 278 17.99 -3.57 12.92
CA LYS A 278 18.29 -5.00 12.67
C LYS A 278 19.76 -5.36 12.85
N ALA A 279 20.64 -4.41 12.59
CA ALA A 279 22.09 -4.62 12.65
C ALA A 279 22.58 -4.84 14.06
N ASP A 280 23.53 -5.75 14.22
CA ASP A 280 24.31 -5.89 15.44
C ASP A 280 25.38 -4.77 15.57
N ASN A 281 26.09 -4.73 16.70
CA ASN A 281 27.07 -3.68 16.95
C ASN A 281 28.21 -3.70 15.93
N ALA A 282 28.69 -4.89 15.52
CA ALA A 282 29.78 -5.01 14.55
C ALA A 282 29.36 -4.48 13.17
N GLN A 283 28.15 -4.77 12.74
CA GLN A 283 27.58 -4.28 11.49
C GLN A 283 27.39 -2.75 11.50
N ARG A 284 26.94 -2.18 12.63
CA ARG A 284 26.82 -0.72 12.80
C ARG A 284 28.18 -0.02 12.73
N GLU A 285 29.19 -0.59 13.40
CA GLU A 285 30.57 -0.07 13.36
C GLU A 285 31.15 -0.18 11.95
N GLN A 286 30.93 -1.30 11.25
CA GLN A 286 31.36 -1.46 9.86
C GLN A 286 30.72 -0.41 8.95
N PHE A 287 29.42 -0.20 9.06
CA PHE A 287 28.74 0.85 8.30
C PHE A 287 29.33 2.23 8.61
N ALA A 288 29.48 2.57 9.91
CA ALA A 288 30.01 3.86 10.31
C ALA A 288 31.43 4.10 9.78
N HIS A 289 32.24 3.03 9.70
CA HIS A 289 33.57 3.11 9.10
C HIS A 289 33.54 3.37 7.59
N LEU A 290 32.64 2.71 6.85
CA LEU A 290 32.54 2.83 5.39
C LEU A 290 31.82 4.13 4.98
N ALA A 291 30.69 4.43 5.60
CA ALA A 291 29.89 5.62 5.29
C ALA A 291 30.46 6.91 5.91
N HIS A 292 31.41 6.82 6.85
CA HIS A 292 31.91 7.90 7.68
C HIS A 292 30.80 8.62 8.47
N ASP A 293 29.75 7.88 8.81
CA ASP A 293 28.56 8.39 9.51
C ASP A 293 27.77 7.27 10.20
N ASP A 294 27.03 7.60 11.25
CA ASP A 294 26.12 6.64 11.88
C ASP A 294 24.80 6.53 11.11
N MET A 295 24.29 5.28 10.91
CA MET A 295 23.06 5.05 10.16
C MET A 295 21.86 5.82 10.72
N LYS A 296 21.72 5.89 12.06
CA LYS A 296 20.61 6.56 12.72
C LYS A 296 20.72 8.07 12.63
N GLU A 297 21.92 8.59 12.83
CA GLU A 297 22.18 10.03 12.73
C GLU A 297 21.98 10.50 11.30
N LEU A 298 22.46 9.73 10.30
CA LEU A 298 22.26 10.02 8.89
C LEU A 298 20.79 10.04 8.51
N ALA A 299 20.02 9.02 8.94
CA ALA A 299 18.57 8.96 8.70
C ALA A 299 17.85 10.16 9.32
N THR A 300 18.20 10.54 10.54
CA THR A 300 17.62 11.69 11.25
C THR A 300 17.91 13.01 10.51
N ARG A 301 19.13 13.19 10.03
CA ARG A 301 19.51 14.39 9.25
C ARG A 301 18.75 14.47 7.92
N ILE A 302 18.57 13.34 7.23
CA ILE A 302 17.77 13.29 5.99
C ILE A 302 16.32 13.72 6.29
N TYR A 303 15.70 13.20 7.33
CA TYR A 303 14.34 13.60 7.71
C TYR A 303 14.25 15.08 8.08
N SER A 304 15.20 15.58 8.87
CA SER A 304 15.23 17.01 9.23
C SER A 304 15.42 17.91 8.02
N ALA A 305 16.20 17.48 7.02
CA ALA A 305 16.39 18.22 5.78
C ALA A 305 15.11 18.29 4.95
N LEU A 306 14.38 17.16 4.87
CA LEU A 306 13.08 17.08 4.19
C LEU A 306 12.03 18.00 4.84
N GLU A 307 11.95 18.02 6.19
CA GLU A 307 11.04 18.90 6.93
C GLU A 307 11.31 20.38 6.69
N ASN A 308 12.57 20.77 6.57
CA ASN A 308 12.99 22.16 6.45
C ASN A 308 13.17 22.65 5.02
N GLY A 309 13.01 21.79 4.00
CA GLY A 309 13.20 22.15 2.60
C GLY A 309 14.65 22.44 2.18
N TYR A 310 15.64 22.00 2.97
CA TYR A 310 17.07 22.27 2.75
C TYR A 310 17.85 21.12 2.12
N HIS A 311 17.19 20.23 1.40
CA HIS A 311 17.81 19.00 0.86
C HIS A 311 19.01 19.25 -0.07
N ASN A 312 19.09 20.39 -0.73
CA ASN A 312 20.23 20.69 -1.63
C ASN A 312 21.48 21.23 -0.91
N GLN A 313 21.41 21.55 0.37
CA GLN A 313 22.53 22.16 1.10
C GLN A 313 23.24 21.21 2.07
N LEU A 314 22.62 20.13 2.48
CA LEU A 314 23.09 19.26 3.57
C LEU A 314 23.97 18.10 3.14
N PHE A 315 23.94 17.72 1.89
CA PHE A 315 24.62 16.52 1.43
C PHE A 315 25.65 16.84 0.37
N GLY A 316 26.90 16.97 0.80
CA GLY A 316 28.01 16.92 -0.14
C GLY A 316 28.01 15.57 -0.86
N PHE A 317 28.34 15.54 -2.15
CA PHE A 317 28.42 14.35 -2.99
C PHE A 317 29.19 13.18 -2.37
N SER A 318 30.13 13.45 -1.44
CA SER A 318 30.95 12.45 -0.78
C SER A 318 30.21 11.47 0.12
N VAL A 319 29.11 11.86 0.76
CA VAL A 319 28.35 10.98 1.66
C VAL A 319 27.60 9.91 0.89
N TYR A 320 27.08 10.24 -0.27
CA TYR A 320 26.33 9.29 -1.10
C TYR A 320 27.23 8.28 -1.83
N SER A 321 28.42 8.68 -2.25
CA SER A 321 29.41 7.74 -2.84
C SER A 321 29.83 6.69 -1.83
N ASN A 322 29.99 7.07 -0.57
CA ASN A 322 30.40 6.14 0.50
C ASN A 322 29.29 5.16 0.87
N LEU A 323 28.00 5.54 0.73
CA LEU A 323 26.87 4.65 0.97
C LEU A 323 26.74 3.53 -0.06
N HIS A 324 27.30 3.68 -1.25
CA HIS A 324 27.29 2.62 -2.26
C HIS A 324 28.30 1.51 -1.95
N GLU A 325 29.34 1.79 -1.17
CA GLU A 325 30.36 0.83 -0.75
C GLU A 325 30.04 0.18 0.60
N ALA A 326 29.12 0.77 1.38
CA ALA A 326 28.67 0.31 2.70
C ALA A 326 27.46 -0.62 2.61
#